data_7580261924619eb3fb46ab2e74e979ca
#
_entry.id   7580261924619eb3fb46ab2e74e979ca
#
_cell.length_a   1.000
_cell.length_b   1.000
_cell.length_c   1.000
_cell.angle_alpha   90.00
_cell.angle_beta   90.00
_cell.angle_gamma   90.00
#
_symmetry.space_group_name_H-M   'P 1'
#
loop_
_entity.id
_entity.type
_entity.pdbx_description
1 polymer ?
#
loop_
_entity_poly.entity_id
_entity_poly.type
_entity_poly.pdbx_seq_one_letter_code
_entity_poly.pdbx_strand_id
1 'polypeptide(L)'
;MISDNRVDKDIAGEAADRAGSAVDPFELLRKIKSRGPAPVHLWDPPFCGDMDMVIARDGTWIHEGQPIRRPAMVKLFASVLKLEDDGDYYLVTPVEKVRIQVQDCPFVALEMEVAGEGRQQNLIFTTNAGEIVMAGAEHSIRIDVNPETAEPHPVVHVRSGLNALINRAVFYRLVDLMGPRETQSGQLVTGIYSGGEFFTFDSLAD
;
A
#
# COMPACT_ATOMS: atom_id res chain seq x y z
N MET A 1 71.13 2.68 -22.93
CA MET A 1 70.50 1.47 -22.41
C MET A 1 69.35 1.91 -21.54
N ILE A 2 68.29 2.05 -22.12
CA ILE A 2 66.93 1.63 -22.12
C ILE A 2 66.47 1.26 -20.69
N SER A 3 65.76 2.16 -20.05
CA SER A 3 64.93 1.90 -18.88
C SER A 3 63.50 2.20 -19.25
N ASP A 4 62.73 1.15 -19.31
CA ASP A 4 61.28 1.14 -19.55
C ASP A 4 60.59 1.50 -18.24
N ASN A 5 59.82 2.58 -18.25
CA ASN A 5 59.03 3.05 -17.13
C ASN A 5 57.57 2.96 -17.49
N ARG A 6 56.96 1.82 -17.22
CA ARG A 6 55.51 1.62 -17.24
C ARG A 6 55.05 1.29 -15.85
N VAL A 7 54.58 2.28 -15.16
CA VAL A 7 53.87 2.11 -13.89
C VAL A 7 52.55 2.88 -13.95
N ASP A 8 51.52 2.13 -13.69
CA ASP A 8 50.22 2.47 -13.08
C ASP A 8 49.37 3.59 -13.70
N LYS A 9 48.44 3.11 -14.47
CA LYS A 9 47.21 3.84 -14.72
C LYS A 9 46.04 2.83 -14.81
N ASP A 10 45.58 2.30 -13.69
CA ASP A 10 44.33 1.54 -13.60
C ASP A 10 43.87 1.35 -12.15
N ILE A 11 43.68 2.44 -11.41
CA ILE A 11 42.86 2.42 -10.19
C ILE A 11 42.11 3.77 -10.07
N ALA A 12 41.21 4.05 -11.01
CA ALA A 12 40.24 5.15 -10.85
C ALA A 12 39.05 4.89 -11.77
N GLY A 13 38.21 3.90 -11.47
CA GLY A 13 37.09 3.60 -12.34
C GLY A 13 36.06 2.65 -11.77
N GLU A 14 35.89 2.57 -10.45
CA GLU A 14 34.89 1.64 -9.91
C GLU A 14 34.17 2.17 -8.66
N ALA A 15 33.79 3.44 -8.69
CA ALA A 15 33.02 4.07 -7.61
C ALA A 15 31.90 4.99 -8.10
N ALA A 16 31.28 4.69 -9.23
CA ALA A 16 30.19 5.52 -9.75
C ALA A 16 29.10 4.69 -10.44
N ASP A 17 28.61 3.63 -9.80
CA ASP A 17 27.39 2.97 -10.28
C ASP A 17 26.62 2.31 -9.14
N ARG A 18 26.25 3.10 -8.14
CA ARG A 18 25.21 2.82 -7.16
C ARG A 18 24.26 4.00 -7.00
N ALA A 19 23.91 4.63 -8.11
CA ALA A 19 22.68 5.39 -8.18
C ALA A 19 21.56 4.36 -8.26
N GLY A 20 20.84 4.16 -7.15
CA GLY A 20 19.68 3.30 -7.11
C GLY A 20 18.77 3.65 -8.28
N SER A 21 18.42 2.66 -9.09
CA SER A 21 17.49 2.81 -10.20
C SER A 21 16.21 3.43 -9.65
N ALA A 22 16.00 4.71 -9.93
CA ALA A 22 14.77 5.39 -9.57
C ALA A 22 13.63 4.62 -10.25
N VAL A 23 12.75 4.02 -9.45
CA VAL A 23 11.58 3.30 -9.98
C VAL A 23 10.73 4.32 -10.73
N ASP A 24 10.50 4.08 -12.02
CA ASP A 24 9.63 4.94 -12.82
C ASP A 24 8.17 4.75 -12.39
N PRO A 25 7.57 5.75 -11.72
CA PRO A 25 6.18 5.65 -11.25
C PRO A 25 5.19 5.42 -12.40
N PHE A 26 5.51 5.84 -13.62
CA PHE A 26 4.66 5.61 -14.79
C PHE A 26 4.69 4.16 -15.26
N GLU A 27 5.79 3.45 -15.08
CA GLU A 27 5.86 2.00 -15.35
C GLU A 27 4.99 1.21 -14.37
N LEU A 28 5.03 1.56 -13.08
CA LEU A 28 4.16 0.95 -12.07
C LEU A 28 2.68 1.26 -12.33
N LEU A 29 2.35 2.52 -12.67
CA LEU A 29 0.98 2.92 -13.03
C LEU A 29 0.45 2.19 -14.27
N ARG A 30 1.29 1.84 -15.25
CA ARG A 30 0.88 0.99 -16.38
C ARG A 30 0.48 -0.41 -15.93
N LYS A 31 1.17 -0.99 -14.95
CA LYS A 31 0.81 -2.29 -14.37
C LYS A 31 -0.54 -2.26 -13.66
N ILE A 32 -0.88 -1.16 -13.00
CA ILE A 32 -2.19 -0.95 -12.36
C ILE A 32 -3.30 -0.97 -13.42
N LYS A 33 -3.15 -0.22 -14.53
CA LYS A 33 -4.17 -0.10 -15.58
C LYS A 33 -4.44 -1.39 -16.34
N SER A 34 -3.50 -2.34 -16.36
CA SER A 34 -3.60 -3.57 -17.15
C SER A 34 -4.26 -4.76 -16.41
N ARG A 35 -4.51 -4.65 -15.09
CA ARG A 35 -5.05 -5.72 -14.23
C ARG A 35 -5.96 -5.15 -13.14
N GLY A 36 -6.91 -4.29 -13.51
CA GLY A 36 -7.86 -3.72 -12.56
C GLY A 36 -8.76 -4.77 -11.91
N PRO A 37 -9.35 -4.46 -10.74
CA PRO A 37 -10.35 -5.29 -10.09
C PRO A 37 -11.58 -5.43 -10.97
N ALA A 38 -12.40 -6.46 -10.70
CA ALA A 38 -13.68 -6.64 -11.36
C ALA A 38 -14.60 -5.43 -11.08
N PRO A 39 -15.49 -5.08 -12.01
CA PRO A 39 -16.40 -3.94 -11.86
C PRO A 39 -17.56 -4.28 -10.91
N VAL A 40 -17.24 -4.68 -9.68
CA VAL A 40 -18.21 -5.14 -8.65
C VAL A 40 -19.28 -4.09 -8.32
N HIS A 41 -18.98 -2.81 -8.52
CA HIS A 41 -19.92 -1.69 -8.34
C HIS A 41 -21.07 -1.69 -9.34
N LEU A 42 -20.93 -2.41 -10.47
CA LEU A 42 -21.98 -2.57 -11.49
C LEU A 42 -22.86 -3.80 -11.24
N TRP A 43 -22.51 -4.63 -10.25
CA TRP A 43 -23.20 -5.89 -9.98
C TRP A 43 -24.07 -5.76 -8.74
N ASP A 44 -25.33 -6.20 -8.86
CA ASP A 44 -26.32 -6.25 -7.78
C ASP A 44 -27.00 -7.63 -7.74
N PRO A 45 -26.25 -8.71 -7.50
CA PRO A 45 -26.81 -10.05 -7.42
C PRO A 45 -27.54 -10.28 -6.10
N PRO A 46 -28.39 -11.34 -6.00
CA PRO A 46 -29.03 -11.73 -4.75
C PRO A 46 -27.98 -12.15 -3.72
N PHE A 47 -28.27 -11.87 -2.45
CA PHE A 47 -27.49 -12.37 -1.33
C PHE A 47 -27.73 -13.88 -1.16
N CYS A 48 -26.65 -14.66 -1.14
CA CYS A 48 -26.69 -16.12 -1.08
C CYS A 48 -26.26 -16.70 0.29
N GLY A 49 -26.07 -15.84 1.28
CA GLY A 49 -25.71 -16.26 2.65
C GLY A 49 -24.25 -15.97 3.02
N ASP A 50 -23.86 -16.51 4.16
CA ASP A 50 -22.52 -16.34 4.70
C ASP A 50 -21.60 -17.46 4.19
N MET A 51 -20.38 -17.12 3.88
CA MET A 51 -19.32 -18.07 3.55
C MET A 51 -18.35 -18.17 4.74
N ASP A 52 -17.96 -19.38 5.12
CA ASP A 52 -16.88 -19.58 6.10
C ASP A 52 -15.52 -19.20 5.50
N MET A 53 -15.37 -17.90 5.32
CA MET A 53 -14.14 -17.29 4.84
C MET A 53 -13.79 -16.09 5.71
N VAL A 54 -12.53 -16.02 6.15
CA VAL A 54 -11.99 -14.96 6.99
C VAL A 54 -10.72 -14.40 6.37
N ILE A 55 -10.62 -13.07 6.31
CA ILE A 55 -9.35 -12.38 6.08
C ILE A 55 -8.80 -12.01 7.46
N ALA A 56 -7.72 -12.65 7.87
CA ALA A 56 -7.05 -12.38 9.13
C ALA A 56 -6.30 -11.04 9.10
N ARG A 57 -5.97 -10.50 10.27
CA ARG A 57 -5.27 -9.20 10.41
C ARG A 57 -3.92 -9.13 9.68
N ASP A 58 -3.24 -10.27 9.54
CA ASP A 58 -1.98 -10.37 8.78
C ASP A 58 -2.18 -10.48 7.25
N GLY A 59 -3.43 -10.42 6.78
CA GLY A 59 -3.80 -10.54 5.38
C GLY A 59 -3.90 -11.98 4.87
N THR A 60 -3.85 -12.97 5.76
CA THR A 60 -4.06 -14.38 5.39
C THR A 60 -5.53 -14.65 5.13
N TRP A 61 -5.85 -15.20 3.97
CA TRP A 61 -7.19 -15.68 3.64
C TRP A 61 -7.37 -17.11 4.14
N ILE A 62 -8.42 -17.34 4.93
CA ILE A 62 -8.74 -18.63 5.55
C ILE A 62 -10.12 -19.05 5.08
N HIS A 63 -10.25 -20.26 4.57
CA HIS A 63 -11.52 -20.87 4.17
C HIS A 63 -11.70 -22.21 4.88
N GLU A 64 -12.83 -22.40 5.54
CA GLU A 64 -13.12 -23.60 6.34
C GLU A 64 -11.97 -23.95 7.31
N GLY A 65 -11.44 -22.93 7.98
CA GLY A 65 -10.33 -23.05 8.93
C GLY A 65 -8.96 -23.34 8.30
N GLN A 66 -8.83 -23.36 6.97
CA GLN A 66 -7.58 -23.62 6.27
C GLN A 66 -7.07 -22.42 5.49
N PRO A 67 -5.77 -22.04 5.59
CA PRO A 67 -5.23 -20.93 4.84
C PRO A 67 -5.17 -21.21 3.32
N ILE A 68 -5.62 -20.24 2.53
CA ILE A 68 -5.52 -20.27 1.08
C ILE A 68 -4.08 -19.93 0.67
N ARG A 69 -3.31 -20.93 0.29
CA ARG A 69 -1.87 -20.80 -0.02
C ARG A 69 -1.58 -20.45 -1.48
N ARG A 70 -2.59 -20.43 -2.36
CA ARG A 70 -2.42 -20.12 -3.79
C ARG A 70 -2.60 -18.62 -4.04
N PRO A 71 -1.52 -17.86 -4.37
CA PRO A 71 -1.63 -16.41 -4.58
C PRO A 71 -2.63 -16.02 -5.68
N ALA A 72 -2.76 -16.85 -6.72
CA ALA A 72 -3.72 -16.60 -7.79
C ALA A 72 -5.18 -16.65 -7.31
N MET A 73 -5.50 -17.52 -6.32
CA MET A 73 -6.84 -17.58 -5.72
C MET A 73 -7.10 -16.36 -4.83
N VAL A 74 -6.12 -15.97 -4.01
CA VAL A 74 -6.22 -14.75 -3.19
C VAL A 74 -6.47 -13.54 -4.09
N LYS A 75 -5.71 -13.39 -5.18
CA LYS A 75 -5.92 -12.30 -6.16
C LYS A 75 -7.30 -12.33 -6.79
N LEU A 76 -7.81 -13.52 -7.12
CA LEU A 76 -9.16 -13.68 -7.69
C LEU A 76 -10.24 -13.23 -6.69
N PHE A 77 -10.20 -13.74 -5.46
CA PHE A 77 -11.17 -13.33 -4.42
C PHE A 77 -11.04 -11.84 -4.09
N ALA A 78 -9.82 -11.34 -3.96
CA ALA A 78 -9.57 -9.92 -3.75
C ALA A 78 -10.16 -9.05 -4.87
N SER A 79 -10.11 -9.50 -6.14
CA SER A 79 -10.64 -8.75 -7.28
C SER A 79 -12.16 -8.57 -7.26
N VAL A 80 -12.89 -9.47 -6.60
CA VAL A 80 -14.35 -9.45 -6.46
C VAL A 80 -14.83 -9.03 -5.06
N LEU A 81 -13.91 -8.59 -4.20
CA LEU A 81 -14.22 -8.11 -2.86
C LEU A 81 -14.86 -6.72 -2.92
N LYS A 82 -15.93 -6.55 -2.16
CA LYS A 82 -16.70 -5.31 -2.01
C LYS A 82 -17.01 -5.04 -0.55
N LEU A 83 -16.85 -3.81 -0.11
CA LEU A 83 -17.41 -3.29 1.13
C LEU A 83 -18.76 -2.65 0.79
N GLU A 84 -19.83 -3.01 1.49
CA GLU A 84 -21.15 -2.42 1.31
C GLU A 84 -21.48 -1.40 2.41
N ASP A 85 -22.56 -0.66 2.24
CA ASP A 85 -22.98 0.42 3.14
C ASP A 85 -23.36 -0.07 4.54
N ASP A 86 -23.63 -1.38 4.71
CA ASP A 86 -23.88 -2.03 5.99
C ASP A 86 -22.58 -2.25 6.81
N GLY A 87 -21.42 -1.99 6.21
CA GLY A 87 -20.11 -2.19 6.82
C GLY A 87 -19.55 -3.60 6.70
N ASP A 88 -20.29 -4.51 6.06
CA ASP A 88 -19.88 -5.88 5.84
C ASP A 88 -19.13 -6.05 4.51
N TYR A 89 -18.29 -7.08 4.44
CA TYR A 89 -17.51 -7.44 3.28
C TYR A 89 -18.13 -8.59 2.52
N TYR A 90 -18.16 -8.46 1.21
CA TYR A 90 -18.79 -9.43 0.32
C TYR A 90 -17.86 -9.84 -0.81
N LEU A 91 -17.91 -11.11 -1.21
CA LEU A 91 -17.45 -11.55 -2.51
C LEU A 91 -18.63 -11.48 -3.48
N VAL A 92 -18.48 -10.66 -4.52
CA VAL A 92 -19.56 -10.35 -5.45
C VAL A 92 -19.20 -10.82 -6.85
N THR A 93 -20.10 -11.59 -7.45
CA THR A 93 -20.05 -11.99 -8.86
C THR A 93 -21.30 -11.48 -9.58
N PRO A 94 -21.43 -11.57 -10.92
CA PRO A 94 -22.66 -11.15 -11.59
C PRO A 94 -23.92 -11.92 -11.16
N VAL A 95 -23.79 -13.08 -10.50
CA VAL A 95 -24.91 -13.98 -10.22
C VAL A 95 -25.14 -14.27 -8.73
N GLU A 96 -24.16 -13.94 -7.89
CA GLU A 96 -24.24 -14.23 -6.45
C GLU A 96 -23.42 -13.23 -5.62
N LYS A 97 -23.86 -13.03 -4.37
CA LYS A 97 -23.18 -12.25 -3.35
C LYS A 97 -23.14 -13.07 -2.06
N VAL A 98 -21.94 -13.29 -1.52
CA VAL A 98 -21.74 -14.01 -0.27
C VAL A 98 -20.96 -13.15 0.71
N ARG A 99 -21.37 -13.13 1.98
CA ARG A 99 -20.68 -12.37 3.02
C ARG A 99 -19.48 -13.15 3.56
N ILE A 100 -18.38 -12.44 3.84
CA ILE A 100 -17.19 -12.97 4.48
C ILE A 100 -16.80 -12.12 5.69
N GLN A 101 -15.89 -12.62 6.51
CA GLN A 101 -15.35 -11.87 7.65
C GLN A 101 -14.00 -11.24 7.33
N VAL A 102 -13.79 -10.00 7.80
CA VAL A 102 -12.50 -9.32 7.75
C VAL A 102 -12.18 -8.83 9.16
N GLN A 103 -11.05 -9.30 9.73
CA GLN A 103 -10.70 -9.01 11.11
C GLN A 103 -10.21 -7.56 11.33
N ASP A 104 -9.63 -6.94 10.29
CA ASP A 104 -9.10 -5.59 10.34
C ASP A 104 -9.23 -4.95 8.94
N CYS A 105 -8.17 -4.92 8.16
CA CYS A 105 -8.18 -4.48 6.78
C CYS A 105 -8.18 -5.67 5.82
N PRO A 106 -8.86 -5.57 4.67
CA PRO A 106 -8.87 -6.65 3.68
C PRO A 106 -7.52 -6.85 2.99
N PHE A 107 -6.65 -5.85 3.03
CA PHE A 107 -5.31 -5.90 2.47
C PHE A 107 -4.26 -5.52 3.50
N VAL A 108 -3.01 -5.93 3.22
CA VAL A 108 -1.82 -5.49 3.96
C VAL A 108 -0.81 -4.95 2.96
N ALA A 109 -0.37 -3.71 3.13
CA ALA A 109 0.72 -3.11 2.36
C ALA A 109 2.05 -3.68 2.85
N LEU A 110 2.65 -4.55 2.04
CA LEU A 110 3.87 -5.28 2.38
C LEU A 110 5.13 -4.53 1.98
N GLU A 111 5.04 -3.69 0.94
CA GLU A 111 6.16 -2.94 0.39
C GLU A 111 5.75 -1.49 0.13
N MET A 112 6.72 -0.59 0.21
CA MET A 112 6.60 0.81 -0.18
C MET A 112 7.83 1.23 -0.96
N GLU A 113 7.61 1.79 -2.15
CA GLU A 113 8.65 2.42 -2.96
C GLU A 113 8.47 3.94 -2.91
N VAL A 114 9.58 4.66 -2.94
CA VAL A 114 9.59 6.12 -2.98
C VAL A 114 10.16 6.57 -4.32
N ALA A 115 9.41 7.34 -5.08
CA ALA A 115 9.84 7.92 -6.33
C ALA A 115 9.84 9.45 -6.22
N GLY A 116 10.97 10.10 -6.51
CA GLY A 116 11.16 11.53 -6.31
C GLY A 116 11.56 11.89 -4.87
N GLU A 117 11.59 13.19 -4.57
CA GLU A 117 12.06 13.70 -3.28
C GLU A 117 11.18 14.85 -2.78
N GLY A 118 11.09 15.00 -1.45
CA GLY A 118 10.44 16.11 -0.78
C GLY A 118 8.98 16.28 -1.20
N ARG A 119 8.57 17.47 -1.66
CA ARG A 119 7.18 17.75 -2.04
C ARG A 119 6.73 17.07 -3.33
N GLN A 120 7.66 16.59 -4.16
CA GLN A 120 7.37 15.91 -5.43
C GLN A 120 7.52 14.41 -5.33
N GLN A 121 7.75 13.88 -4.14
CA GLN A 121 7.84 12.43 -3.95
C GLN A 121 6.48 11.76 -4.12
N ASN A 122 6.54 10.48 -4.51
CA ASN A 122 5.39 9.60 -4.62
C ASN A 122 5.66 8.33 -3.80
N LEU A 123 4.75 7.98 -2.93
CA LEU A 123 4.79 6.75 -2.15
C LEU A 123 3.92 5.71 -2.83
N ILE A 124 4.52 4.60 -3.23
CA ILE A 124 3.86 3.55 -4.00
C ILE A 124 3.85 2.29 -3.15
N PHE A 125 2.64 1.84 -2.78
CA PHE A 125 2.44 0.68 -1.93
C PHE A 125 2.07 -0.54 -2.75
N THR A 126 2.64 -1.70 -2.38
CA THR A 126 2.26 -3.01 -2.92
C THR A 126 1.61 -3.85 -1.83
N THR A 127 0.41 -4.36 -2.10
CA THR A 127 -0.35 -5.15 -1.15
C THR A 127 -0.06 -6.66 -1.27
N ASN A 128 -0.43 -7.42 -0.24
CA ASN A 128 -0.39 -8.89 -0.21
C ASN A 128 -1.23 -9.55 -1.32
N ALA A 129 -2.26 -8.85 -1.84
CA ALA A 129 -3.03 -9.29 -3.00
C ALA A 129 -2.39 -8.89 -4.34
N GLY A 130 -1.27 -8.14 -4.31
CA GLY A 130 -0.56 -7.65 -5.48
C GLY A 130 -1.20 -6.44 -6.14
N GLU A 131 -2.06 -5.71 -5.44
CA GLU A 131 -2.52 -4.39 -5.85
C GLU A 131 -1.42 -3.37 -5.58
N ILE A 132 -1.24 -2.43 -6.50
CA ILE A 132 -0.24 -1.37 -6.41
C ILE A 132 -0.99 -0.06 -6.42
N VAL A 133 -0.80 0.76 -5.39
CA VAL A 133 -1.43 2.07 -5.26
C VAL A 133 -0.38 3.14 -4.98
N MET A 134 -0.55 4.30 -5.60
CA MET A 134 0.25 5.49 -5.31
C MET A 134 -0.56 6.38 -4.38
N ALA A 135 -0.04 6.64 -3.18
CA ALA A 135 -0.70 7.54 -2.26
C ALA A 135 -0.86 8.94 -2.86
N GLY A 136 -2.04 9.53 -2.70
CA GLY A 136 -2.44 10.80 -3.28
C GLY A 136 -3.91 11.07 -2.97
N ALA A 137 -4.55 11.94 -3.75
CA ALA A 137 -5.94 12.34 -3.54
C ALA A 137 -6.94 11.17 -3.55
N GLU A 138 -6.73 10.17 -4.43
CA GLU A 138 -7.60 8.99 -4.52
C GLU A 138 -7.22 7.86 -3.53
N HIS A 139 -5.96 7.82 -3.11
CA HIS A 139 -5.41 6.79 -2.24
C HIS A 139 -4.77 7.43 -1.02
N SER A 140 -5.62 7.92 -0.11
CA SER A 140 -5.16 8.63 1.09
C SER A 140 -4.46 7.70 2.08
N ILE A 141 -3.45 8.25 2.78
CA ILE A 141 -2.85 7.61 3.95
C ILE A 141 -3.53 8.19 5.19
N ARG A 142 -3.89 7.33 6.14
CA ARG A 142 -4.43 7.72 7.44
C ARG A 142 -3.74 6.89 8.52
N ILE A 143 -3.51 7.52 9.66
CA ILE A 143 -3.02 6.84 10.86
C ILE A 143 -4.02 7.12 11.97
N ASP A 144 -4.82 6.12 12.30
CA ASP A 144 -5.68 6.14 13.47
C ASP A 144 -4.86 5.67 14.68
N VAL A 145 -5.14 6.17 15.86
CA VAL A 145 -4.50 5.72 17.10
C VAL A 145 -5.54 5.02 17.95
N ASN A 146 -5.22 3.80 18.38
CA ASN A 146 -6.10 3.08 19.32
C ASN A 146 -6.15 3.85 20.65
N PRO A 147 -7.33 4.29 21.10
CA PRO A 147 -7.44 5.13 22.30
C PRO A 147 -7.08 4.40 23.60
N GLU A 148 -7.10 3.07 23.62
CA GLU A 148 -6.80 2.25 24.80
C GLU A 148 -5.32 1.89 24.89
N THR A 149 -4.69 1.55 23.75
CA THR A 149 -3.32 1.05 23.72
C THR A 149 -2.31 2.08 23.23
N ALA A 150 -2.78 3.20 22.68
CA ALA A 150 -1.98 4.21 21.95
C ALA A 150 -1.20 3.63 20.76
N GLU A 151 -1.58 2.44 20.28
CA GLU A 151 -0.94 1.84 19.12
C GLU A 151 -1.42 2.51 17.83
N PRO A 152 -0.51 2.91 16.92
CA PRO A 152 -0.88 3.44 15.63
C PRO A 152 -1.45 2.36 14.72
N HIS A 153 -2.51 2.71 14.00
CA HIS A 153 -3.16 1.88 12.98
C HIS A 153 -3.06 2.58 11.62
N PRO A 154 -1.91 2.46 10.95
CA PRO A 154 -1.67 3.12 9.68
C PRO A 154 -2.33 2.36 8.54
N VAL A 155 -3.09 3.05 7.71
CA VAL A 155 -3.76 2.48 6.54
C VAL A 155 -3.56 3.34 5.30
N VAL A 156 -3.57 2.70 4.14
CA VAL A 156 -3.67 3.36 2.84
C VAL A 156 -4.93 2.90 2.14
N HIS A 157 -5.69 3.85 1.59
CA HIS A 157 -6.88 3.54 0.80
C HIS A 157 -6.48 2.86 -0.51
N VAL A 158 -7.09 1.71 -0.80
CA VAL A 158 -6.82 0.95 -2.04
C VAL A 158 -7.89 1.24 -3.09
N ARG A 159 -9.17 1.02 -2.79
CA ARG A 159 -10.30 1.31 -3.68
C ARG A 159 -11.63 1.12 -2.97
N SER A 160 -12.66 1.87 -3.36
CA SER A 160 -14.06 1.65 -2.96
C SER A 160 -14.26 1.36 -1.46
N GLY A 161 -13.60 2.14 -0.59
CA GLY A 161 -13.64 1.95 0.86
C GLY A 161 -12.73 0.83 1.39
N LEU A 162 -12.12 0.02 0.52
CA LEU A 162 -11.18 -1.02 0.92
C LEU A 162 -9.81 -0.41 1.21
N ASN A 163 -9.29 -0.69 2.40
CA ASN A 163 -7.99 -0.20 2.88
C ASN A 163 -6.97 -1.34 2.97
N ALA A 164 -5.69 -0.97 2.93
CA ALA A 164 -4.59 -1.84 3.29
C ALA A 164 -3.96 -1.36 4.61
N LEU A 165 -3.84 -2.25 5.58
CA LEU A 165 -3.02 -2.01 6.76
C LEU A 165 -1.56 -1.89 6.33
N ILE A 166 -0.90 -0.80 6.67
CA ILE A 166 0.54 -0.65 6.41
C ILE A 166 1.29 -1.48 7.44
N ASN A 167 2.03 -2.50 6.98
CA ASN A 167 2.76 -3.37 7.91
C ASN A 167 3.82 -2.60 8.71
N ARG A 168 4.23 -3.17 9.82
CA ARG A 168 5.14 -2.50 10.77
C ARG A 168 6.47 -2.05 10.13
N ALA A 169 7.04 -2.86 9.25
CA ALA A 169 8.31 -2.53 8.60
C ALA A 169 8.18 -1.36 7.63
N VAL A 170 7.08 -1.33 6.86
CA VAL A 170 6.75 -0.24 5.95
C VAL A 170 6.40 1.02 6.73
N PHE A 171 5.68 0.88 7.86
CA PHE A 171 5.32 2.00 8.71
C PHE A 171 6.54 2.73 9.29
N TYR A 172 7.55 2.02 9.77
CA TYR A 172 8.78 2.67 10.24
C TYR A 172 9.48 3.45 9.12
N ARG A 173 9.56 2.89 7.92
CA ARG A 173 10.10 3.61 6.76
C ARG A 173 9.27 4.85 6.39
N LEU A 174 7.96 4.77 6.56
CA LEU A 174 7.07 5.91 6.35
C LEU A 174 7.37 7.02 7.38
N VAL A 175 7.52 6.66 8.66
CA VAL A 175 7.86 7.59 9.75
C VAL A 175 9.20 8.29 9.51
N ASP A 176 10.21 7.56 9.04
CA ASP A 176 11.53 8.13 8.71
C ASP A 176 11.48 9.20 7.60
N LEU A 177 10.43 9.19 6.78
CA LEU A 177 10.23 10.16 5.70
C LEU A 177 9.34 11.34 6.10
N MET A 178 8.75 11.32 7.31
CA MET A 178 7.91 12.39 7.81
C MET A 178 8.73 13.65 8.10
N GLY A 179 8.11 14.80 7.89
CA GLY A 179 8.72 16.08 8.17
C GLY A 179 7.69 17.12 8.58
N PRO A 180 8.15 18.22 9.19
CA PRO A 180 7.28 19.31 9.56
C PRO A 180 6.82 20.11 8.34
N ARG A 181 5.58 20.59 8.40
CA ARG A 181 5.02 21.59 7.48
C ARG A 181 4.31 22.67 8.25
N GLU A 182 4.54 23.91 7.89
CA GLU A 182 3.76 25.03 8.40
C GLU A 182 2.45 25.16 7.63
N THR A 183 1.34 25.21 8.36
CA THR A 183 0.00 25.46 7.82
C THR A 183 -0.19 26.93 7.47
N GLN A 184 -1.27 27.26 6.77
CA GLN A 184 -1.63 28.66 6.47
C GLN A 184 -1.89 29.49 7.76
N SER A 185 -2.24 28.84 8.88
CA SER A 185 -2.44 29.48 10.19
C SER A 185 -1.14 29.64 10.99
N GLY A 186 0.02 29.22 10.46
CA GLY A 186 1.31 29.29 11.16
C GLY A 186 1.57 28.13 12.14
N GLN A 187 0.71 27.12 12.17
CA GLN A 187 0.89 25.92 13.00
C GLN A 187 1.84 24.95 12.30
N LEU A 188 2.80 24.40 13.04
CA LEU A 188 3.63 23.27 12.56
C LEU A 188 2.86 21.97 12.73
N VAL A 189 2.73 21.21 11.65
CA VAL A 189 2.13 19.89 11.62
C VAL A 189 3.15 18.88 11.06
N THR A 190 3.14 17.67 11.57
CA THR A 190 4.01 16.58 11.08
C THR A 190 3.25 15.74 10.05
N GLY A 191 3.93 15.35 8.99
CA GLY A 191 3.29 14.55 7.94
C GLY A 191 4.24 14.22 6.80
N ILE A 192 3.67 13.75 5.69
CA ILE A 192 4.44 13.30 4.52
C ILE A 192 3.76 13.73 3.22
N TYR A 193 4.58 14.09 2.23
CA TYR A 193 4.10 14.36 0.88
C TYR A 193 4.01 13.08 0.06
N SER A 194 2.96 12.95 -0.74
CA SER A 194 2.86 11.97 -1.83
C SER A 194 1.80 12.38 -2.84
N GLY A 195 2.09 12.24 -4.13
CA GLY A 195 1.12 12.51 -5.20
C GLY A 195 0.60 13.95 -5.22
N GLY A 196 1.39 14.91 -4.74
CA GLY A 196 1.01 16.32 -4.60
C GLY A 196 0.21 16.64 -3.33
N GLU A 197 -0.21 15.65 -2.56
CA GLU A 197 -0.93 15.79 -1.29
C GLU A 197 0.04 15.78 -0.10
N PHE A 198 -0.40 16.39 1.00
CA PHE A 198 0.29 16.30 2.29
C PHE A 198 -0.61 15.62 3.31
N PHE A 199 -0.21 14.46 3.76
CA PHE A 199 -0.91 13.68 4.78
C PHE A 199 -0.36 14.06 6.17
N THR A 200 -1.23 14.60 7.03
CA THR A 200 -0.89 15.01 8.42
C THR A 200 -1.11 13.85 9.38
N PHE A 201 -0.23 13.74 10.38
CA PHE A 201 -0.26 12.69 11.39
C PHE A 201 -0.03 13.28 12.79
N ASP A 202 -0.79 14.34 13.14
CA ASP A 202 -0.63 15.07 14.40
C ASP A 202 -0.88 14.19 15.63
N SER A 203 -1.62 13.09 15.49
CA SER A 203 -1.88 12.12 16.56
C SER A 203 -0.67 11.31 17.01
N LEU A 204 0.47 11.40 16.30
CA LEU A 204 1.72 10.72 16.66
C LEU A 204 2.72 11.66 17.37
N ALA A 205 2.36 12.93 17.57
CA ALA A 205 3.28 13.97 18.06
C ALA A 205 3.20 14.21 19.57
N ASP A 206 2.37 13.46 20.30
CA ASP A 206 2.21 13.56 21.77
C ASP A 206 2.94 12.45 22.54
#